data_aeabf0a986955aed3bf4af91b99f54ec
#
_entry.id   aeabf0a986955aed3bf4af91b99f54ec
#
_cell.length_a   1.000
_cell.length_b   1.000
_cell.length_c   1.000
_cell.angle_alpha   90.00
_cell.angle_beta   90.00
_cell.angle_gamma   90.00
#
_symmetry.space_group_name_H-M   'P 1'
#
loop_
_entity.id
_entity.type
_entity.pdbx_description
1 polymer ?
#
loop_
_entity_poly.entity_id
_entity_poly.type
_entity_poly.pdbx_seq_one_letter_code
_entity_poly.pdbx_strand_id
1 'polypeptide(L)'
;MNDVMILGAGAVGCLVGGHLAAQGYKVELVNRSTATADAIAERGLVMELDSGKQRVYPSAAKLENAKDARYVMLFTKTYQTEAALNAVLPSLSDDSVIVTLQNGLGNAERLAQFSGRPVLQGVTLIPSTLVAPGHVRSHGAHISWVGPLDPDNEGQQLAAQELVRMLNLSGLETQYEAEVRTRVWHKACFNVAMNAICALGDAPPGLVYDTPALMSQAHALADEAIAVAHAEGALVDAEALHNMIDFAAREHRFHQPSMLQDIRAGRETEIDSLNGYIVEAALRHSLSVPRNELVYGLILARQSANSFWTQAPNS
;
A
#
# COMPACT_ATOMS: atom_id res chain seq x y z
N MET A 1 12.19 -1.08 -23.90
CA MET A 1 11.97 -0.58 -22.54
C MET A 1 10.56 -0.05 -22.42
N ASN A 2 9.82 -0.43 -21.37
CA ASN A 2 8.53 0.16 -21.04
C ASN A 2 8.73 1.50 -20.33
N ASP A 3 7.70 2.36 -20.33
CA ASP A 3 7.69 3.57 -19.50
C ASP A 3 7.45 3.17 -18.03
N VAL A 4 6.49 2.26 -17.81
CA VAL A 4 6.11 1.81 -16.46
C VAL A 4 5.88 0.29 -16.42
N MET A 5 6.46 -0.37 -15.43
CA MET A 5 6.08 -1.71 -14.97
C MET A 5 5.26 -1.58 -13.69
N ILE A 6 4.10 -2.22 -13.66
CA ILE A 6 3.28 -2.37 -12.45
C ILE A 6 3.56 -3.76 -11.88
N LEU A 7 4.33 -3.83 -10.81
CA LEU A 7 4.62 -5.07 -10.11
C LEU A 7 3.56 -5.31 -9.03
N GLY A 8 2.63 -6.20 -9.34
CA GLY A 8 1.44 -6.46 -8.53
C GLY A 8 0.17 -5.89 -9.16
N ALA A 9 -0.35 -6.57 -10.19
CA ALA A 9 -1.60 -6.23 -10.88
C ALA A 9 -2.85 -6.61 -10.06
N GLY A 10 -2.91 -6.11 -8.82
CA GLY A 10 -4.10 -6.12 -7.97
C GLY A 10 -5.05 -4.97 -8.32
N ALA A 11 -5.94 -4.59 -7.39
CA ALA A 11 -6.92 -3.53 -7.64
C ALA A 11 -6.26 -2.18 -7.96
N VAL A 12 -5.39 -1.68 -7.07
CA VAL A 12 -4.69 -0.39 -7.27
C VAL A 12 -3.75 -0.47 -8.47
N GLY A 13 -2.94 -1.53 -8.59
CA GLY A 13 -1.99 -1.69 -9.69
C GLY A 13 -2.67 -1.74 -11.06
N CYS A 14 -3.79 -2.47 -11.20
CA CYS A 14 -4.59 -2.48 -12.43
C CYS A 14 -5.16 -1.09 -12.74
N LEU A 15 -5.65 -0.37 -11.74
CA LEU A 15 -6.21 0.96 -11.95
C LEU A 15 -5.14 1.95 -12.41
N VAL A 16 -4.02 2.05 -11.70
CA VAL A 16 -2.91 2.96 -12.04
C VAL A 16 -2.33 2.62 -13.42
N GLY A 17 -2.03 1.34 -13.67
CA GLY A 17 -1.52 0.90 -14.97
C GLY A 17 -2.51 1.11 -16.10
N GLY A 18 -3.81 0.96 -15.83
CA GLY A 18 -4.88 1.21 -16.79
C GLY A 18 -4.99 2.69 -17.19
N HIS A 19 -4.94 3.60 -16.22
CA HIS A 19 -4.92 5.05 -16.48
C HIS A 19 -3.70 5.47 -17.30
N LEU A 20 -2.52 4.99 -16.95
CA LEU A 20 -1.29 5.24 -17.71
C LEU A 20 -1.39 4.71 -19.14
N ALA A 21 -1.90 3.47 -19.33
CA ALA A 21 -2.09 2.88 -20.64
C ALA A 21 -3.14 3.63 -21.48
N ALA A 22 -4.22 4.13 -20.86
CA ALA A 22 -5.24 4.95 -21.53
C ALA A 22 -4.66 6.26 -22.08
N GLN A 23 -3.64 6.82 -21.43
CA GLN A 23 -2.91 8.02 -21.87
C GLN A 23 -1.87 7.73 -22.95
N GLY A 24 -1.60 6.46 -23.26
CA GLY A 24 -0.67 6.04 -24.31
C GLY A 24 0.74 5.69 -23.83
N TYR A 25 0.98 5.64 -22.52
CA TYR A 25 2.25 5.13 -21.97
C TYR A 25 2.39 3.64 -22.23
N LYS A 26 3.63 3.18 -22.43
CA LYS A 26 3.96 1.75 -22.56
C LYS A 26 3.98 1.11 -21.17
N VAL A 27 2.87 0.49 -20.80
CA VAL A 27 2.69 -0.13 -19.49
C VAL A 27 2.74 -1.65 -19.59
N GLU A 28 3.47 -2.28 -18.68
CA GLU A 28 3.45 -3.72 -18.47
C GLU A 28 2.92 -4.05 -17.07
N LEU A 29 1.82 -4.81 -17.02
CA LEU A 29 1.24 -5.30 -15.77
C LEU A 29 1.85 -6.66 -15.45
N VAL A 30 2.60 -6.74 -14.36
CA VAL A 30 3.33 -7.95 -13.98
C VAL A 30 2.72 -8.54 -12.71
N ASN A 31 2.38 -9.83 -12.76
CA ASN A 31 1.77 -10.54 -11.63
C ASN A 31 2.31 -11.97 -11.52
N ARG A 32 2.26 -12.51 -10.29
CA ARG A 32 2.56 -13.93 -10.04
C ARG A 32 1.49 -14.86 -10.64
N SER A 33 0.22 -14.46 -10.55
CA SER A 33 -0.91 -15.24 -11.07
C SER A 33 -1.06 -15.05 -12.58
N THR A 34 -1.20 -16.16 -13.31
CA THR A 34 -1.47 -16.15 -14.74
C THR A 34 -2.87 -15.62 -15.07
N ALA A 35 -3.84 -15.86 -14.20
CA ALA A 35 -5.25 -15.53 -14.47
C ALA A 35 -5.48 -14.06 -14.82
N THR A 36 -4.78 -13.13 -14.14
CA THR A 36 -4.89 -11.70 -14.46
C THR A 36 -4.17 -11.36 -15.77
N ALA A 37 -2.95 -11.89 -15.96
CA ALA A 37 -2.19 -11.65 -17.19
C ALA A 37 -2.92 -12.21 -18.42
N ASP A 38 -3.42 -13.44 -18.33
CA ASP A 38 -4.17 -14.11 -19.40
C ASP A 38 -5.46 -13.36 -19.73
N ALA A 39 -6.21 -12.92 -18.70
CA ALA A 39 -7.44 -12.15 -18.90
C ALA A 39 -7.19 -10.80 -19.59
N ILE A 40 -6.10 -10.11 -19.24
CA ILE A 40 -5.72 -8.83 -19.85
C ILE A 40 -5.23 -9.04 -21.28
N ALA A 41 -4.40 -10.06 -21.53
CA ALA A 41 -3.91 -10.37 -22.87
C ALA A 41 -5.06 -10.73 -23.82
N GLU A 42 -6.06 -11.46 -23.33
CA GLU A 42 -7.18 -11.95 -24.13
C GLU A 42 -8.27 -10.89 -24.37
N ARG A 43 -8.61 -10.11 -23.33
CA ARG A 43 -9.80 -9.25 -23.32
C ARG A 43 -9.51 -7.78 -23.02
N GLY A 44 -8.26 -7.44 -22.72
CA GLY A 44 -7.87 -6.12 -22.22
C GLY A 44 -8.24 -5.94 -20.74
N LEU A 45 -7.80 -4.83 -20.18
CA LEU A 45 -8.14 -4.39 -18.82
C LEU A 45 -9.38 -3.50 -18.86
N VAL A 46 -10.40 -3.86 -18.10
CA VAL A 46 -11.62 -3.06 -17.92
C VAL A 46 -11.52 -2.25 -16.65
N MET A 47 -11.66 -0.93 -16.78
CA MET A 47 -11.81 0.01 -15.67
C MET A 47 -13.26 0.47 -15.61
N GLU A 48 -13.91 0.30 -14.47
CA GLU A 48 -15.24 0.82 -14.17
C GLU A 48 -15.08 2.02 -13.23
N LEU A 49 -15.30 3.20 -13.78
CA LEU A 49 -15.06 4.50 -13.13
C LEU A 49 -16.38 5.28 -13.04
N ASP A 50 -16.40 6.39 -12.29
CA ASP A 50 -17.58 7.29 -12.23
C ASP A 50 -17.95 7.83 -13.61
N SER A 51 -16.99 8.01 -14.51
CA SER A 51 -17.21 8.41 -15.90
C SER A 51 -17.73 7.30 -16.82
N GLY A 52 -17.88 6.07 -16.31
CA GLY A 52 -18.29 4.90 -17.07
C GLY A 52 -17.23 3.82 -17.19
N LYS A 53 -17.49 2.83 -18.06
CA LYS A 53 -16.55 1.72 -18.31
C LYS A 53 -15.61 2.06 -19.46
N GLN A 54 -14.33 1.89 -19.21
CA GLN A 54 -13.26 2.03 -20.19
C GLN A 54 -12.50 0.71 -20.31
N ARG A 55 -12.07 0.37 -21.54
CA ARG A 55 -11.20 -0.78 -21.80
C ARG A 55 -9.90 -0.31 -22.42
N VAL A 56 -8.79 -0.81 -21.88
CA VAL A 56 -7.42 -0.52 -22.34
C VAL A 56 -6.65 -1.82 -22.54
N TYR A 57 -5.55 -1.75 -23.28
CA TYR A 57 -4.76 -2.93 -23.65
C TYR A 57 -3.28 -2.76 -23.27
N PRO A 58 -2.95 -2.64 -21.96
CA PRO A 58 -1.56 -2.70 -21.52
C PRO A 58 -0.98 -4.09 -21.83
N SER A 59 0.34 -4.18 -21.95
CA SER A 59 0.98 -5.51 -21.93
C SER A 59 0.81 -6.14 -20.55
N ALA A 60 0.79 -7.46 -20.51
CA ALA A 60 0.72 -8.20 -19.26
C ALA A 60 1.66 -9.41 -19.30
N ALA A 61 2.37 -9.65 -18.19
CA ALA A 61 3.37 -10.69 -18.10
C ALA A 61 3.37 -11.37 -16.73
N LYS A 62 3.95 -12.57 -16.68
CA LYS A 62 4.40 -13.18 -15.43
C LYS A 62 5.75 -12.58 -15.02
N LEU A 63 6.12 -12.76 -13.74
CA LEU A 63 7.38 -12.26 -13.18
C LEU A 63 8.60 -12.64 -14.03
N GLU A 64 8.68 -13.91 -14.46
CA GLU A 64 9.80 -14.45 -15.23
C GLU A 64 9.91 -13.92 -16.67
N ASN A 65 8.87 -13.26 -17.18
CA ASN A 65 8.79 -12.71 -18.52
C ASN A 65 8.72 -11.18 -18.53
N ALA A 66 8.94 -10.55 -17.39
CA ALA A 66 8.92 -9.11 -17.23
C ALA A 66 10.02 -8.44 -18.06
N LYS A 67 9.71 -7.29 -18.67
CA LYS A 67 10.63 -6.54 -19.52
C LYS A 67 11.06 -5.26 -18.80
N ASP A 68 12.23 -4.77 -19.21
CA ASP A 68 12.78 -3.51 -18.72
C ASP A 68 11.79 -2.34 -18.73
N ALA A 69 11.85 -1.52 -17.70
CA ALA A 69 10.99 -0.34 -17.53
C ALA A 69 11.74 0.80 -16.80
N ARG A 70 11.42 2.04 -17.17
CA ARG A 70 11.94 3.23 -16.50
C ARG A 70 11.47 3.33 -15.04
N TYR A 71 10.17 3.14 -14.81
CA TYR A 71 9.57 3.11 -13.47
C TYR A 71 9.02 1.73 -13.16
N VAL A 72 9.40 1.17 -12.00
CA VAL A 72 8.86 -0.09 -11.47
C VAL A 72 8.02 0.25 -10.24
N MET A 73 6.70 0.33 -10.42
CA MET A 73 5.76 0.69 -9.37
C MET A 73 5.24 -0.57 -8.66
N LEU A 74 5.47 -0.65 -7.35
CA LEU A 74 5.12 -1.81 -6.53
C LEU A 74 3.74 -1.63 -5.87
N PHE A 75 2.87 -2.60 -6.14
CA PHE A 75 1.53 -2.75 -5.54
C PHE A 75 1.31 -4.18 -5.02
N THR A 76 2.37 -4.95 -4.84
CA THR A 76 2.32 -6.24 -4.13
C THR A 76 2.03 -6.02 -2.65
N LYS A 77 1.53 -7.05 -1.97
CA LYS A 77 1.56 -7.05 -0.50
C LYS A 77 3.01 -7.02 -0.01
N THR A 78 3.27 -6.35 1.10
CA THR A 78 4.64 -6.10 1.59
C THR A 78 5.46 -7.36 1.78
N TYR A 79 4.86 -8.43 2.31
CA TYR A 79 5.49 -9.75 2.49
C TYR A 79 5.83 -10.49 1.17
N GLN A 80 5.34 -10.02 0.02
CA GLN A 80 5.63 -10.59 -1.31
C GLN A 80 6.64 -9.76 -2.10
N THR A 81 6.99 -8.58 -1.62
CA THR A 81 7.70 -7.56 -2.38
C THR A 81 9.10 -7.98 -2.79
N GLU A 82 9.90 -8.48 -1.85
CA GLU A 82 11.29 -8.89 -2.13
C GLU A 82 11.35 -10.02 -3.14
N ALA A 83 10.51 -11.05 -2.97
CA ALA A 83 10.46 -12.17 -3.91
C ALA A 83 10.02 -11.72 -5.32
N ALA A 84 9.04 -10.81 -5.40
CA ALA A 84 8.57 -10.30 -6.68
C ALA A 84 9.61 -9.41 -7.36
N LEU A 85 10.25 -8.49 -6.60
CA LEU A 85 11.29 -7.62 -7.14
C LEU A 85 12.52 -8.41 -7.57
N ASN A 86 12.96 -9.39 -6.78
CA ASN A 86 14.09 -10.26 -7.11
C ASN A 86 13.89 -11.00 -8.45
N ALA A 87 12.68 -11.42 -8.72
CA ALA A 87 12.35 -12.12 -9.97
C ALA A 87 12.47 -11.21 -11.22
N VAL A 88 12.22 -9.90 -11.08
CA VAL A 88 12.26 -8.96 -12.20
C VAL A 88 13.58 -8.17 -12.30
N LEU A 89 14.34 -8.04 -11.21
CA LEU A 89 15.62 -7.30 -11.18
C LEU A 89 16.58 -7.62 -12.33
N PRO A 90 16.78 -8.90 -12.75
CA PRO A 90 17.68 -9.22 -13.84
C PRO A 90 17.25 -8.66 -15.20
N SER A 91 15.98 -8.29 -15.37
CA SER A 91 15.45 -7.71 -16.60
C SER A 91 15.52 -6.17 -16.63
N LEU A 92 15.84 -5.54 -15.50
CA LEU A 92 15.82 -4.09 -15.34
C LEU A 92 17.18 -3.46 -15.63
N SER A 93 17.19 -2.34 -16.30
CA SER A 93 18.39 -1.50 -16.47
C SER A 93 18.80 -0.85 -15.15
N ASP A 94 20.06 -0.38 -15.07
CA ASP A 94 20.57 0.28 -13.87
C ASP A 94 19.88 1.63 -13.60
N ASP A 95 19.31 2.25 -14.63
CA ASP A 95 18.57 3.51 -14.55
C ASP A 95 17.10 3.33 -14.15
N SER A 96 16.62 2.10 -13.96
CA SER A 96 15.26 1.84 -13.53
C SER A 96 15.03 2.39 -12.12
N VAL A 97 13.94 3.14 -11.95
CA VAL A 97 13.54 3.75 -10.68
C VAL A 97 12.47 2.91 -10.01
N ILE A 98 12.73 2.48 -8.80
CA ILE A 98 11.76 1.71 -7.99
C ILE A 98 10.80 2.70 -7.31
N VAL A 99 9.51 2.41 -7.35
CA VAL A 99 8.48 3.28 -6.75
C VAL A 99 7.60 2.45 -5.83
N THR A 100 7.49 2.83 -4.56
CA THR A 100 6.57 2.20 -3.63
C THR A 100 5.47 3.15 -3.17
N LEU A 101 4.23 2.74 -3.40
CA LEU A 101 3.01 3.35 -2.83
C LEU A 101 2.30 2.38 -1.88
N GLN A 102 3.02 1.36 -1.44
CA GLN A 102 2.51 0.32 -0.56
C GLN A 102 2.18 0.89 0.83
N ASN A 103 1.19 0.29 1.49
CA ASN A 103 0.91 0.62 2.87
C ASN A 103 2.04 0.16 3.80
N GLY A 104 2.16 0.84 4.94
CA GLY A 104 3.14 0.51 5.96
C GLY A 104 4.46 1.27 5.83
N LEU A 105 5.36 0.98 6.73
CA LEU A 105 6.62 1.68 6.96
C LEU A 105 7.82 0.80 6.59
N GLY A 106 8.97 1.42 6.34
CA GLY A 106 10.22 0.75 6.04
C GLY A 106 10.30 0.10 4.65
N ASN A 107 9.27 0.24 3.80
CA ASN A 107 9.24 -0.38 2.48
C ASN A 107 10.28 0.23 1.54
N ALA A 108 10.38 1.56 1.50
CA ALA A 108 11.28 2.26 0.60
C ALA A 108 12.74 2.01 0.96
N GLU A 109 13.08 2.04 2.23
CA GLU A 109 14.42 1.78 2.75
C GLU A 109 14.88 0.35 2.43
N ARG A 110 14.00 -0.65 2.68
CA ARG A 110 14.27 -2.05 2.32
C ARG A 110 14.47 -2.22 0.82
N LEU A 111 13.63 -1.57 0.01
CA LEU A 111 13.76 -1.62 -1.45
C LEU A 111 15.06 -1.01 -1.95
N ALA A 112 15.50 0.11 -1.40
CA ALA A 112 16.76 0.76 -1.73
C ALA A 112 17.94 -0.16 -1.38
N GLN A 113 17.95 -0.72 -0.17
CA GLN A 113 18.99 -1.63 0.28
C GLN A 113 19.04 -2.92 -0.56
N PHE A 114 17.87 -3.48 -0.89
CA PHE A 114 17.75 -4.72 -1.64
C PHE A 114 18.10 -4.56 -3.11
N SER A 115 17.63 -3.51 -3.76
CA SER A 115 17.78 -3.32 -5.21
C SER A 115 19.05 -2.57 -5.62
N GLY A 116 19.62 -1.75 -4.72
CA GLY A 116 20.70 -0.81 -5.02
C GLY A 116 20.32 0.28 -6.03
N ARG A 117 19.03 0.49 -6.28
CA ARG A 117 18.50 1.42 -7.28
C ARG A 117 17.90 2.68 -6.64
N PRO A 118 17.72 3.78 -7.40
CA PRO A 118 16.96 4.94 -6.95
C PRO A 118 15.55 4.52 -6.54
N VAL A 119 15.09 5.00 -5.39
CA VAL A 119 13.75 4.68 -4.86
C VAL A 119 12.96 5.96 -4.66
N LEU A 120 11.71 5.95 -5.13
CA LEU A 120 10.68 6.91 -4.80
C LEU A 120 9.68 6.26 -3.86
N GLN A 121 9.15 7.04 -2.94
CA GLN A 121 8.11 6.61 -2.03
C GLN A 121 6.89 7.51 -2.11
N GLY A 122 5.78 7.05 -1.60
CA GLY A 122 4.60 7.88 -1.57
C GLY A 122 3.42 7.26 -0.87
N VAL A 123 2.34 8.01 -0.90
CA VAL A 123 1.04 7.63 -0.32
C VAL A 123 -0.02 7.73 -1.41
N THR A 124 -0.89 6.74 -1.46
CA THR A 124 -2.07 6.79 -2.34
C THR A 124 -3.35 6.61 -1.53
N LEU A 125 -4.37 7.39 -1.87
CA LEU A 125 -5.74 7.29 -1.38
C LEU A 125 -6.66 6.99 -2.57
N ILE A 126 -6.43 5.87 -3.21
CA ILE A 126 -7.18 5.41 -4.38
C ILE A 126 -8.11 4.28 -3.96
N PRO A 127 -9.42 4.52 -3.85
CA PRO A 127 -10.38 3.46 -3.60
C PRO A 127 -10.47 2.57 -4.83
N SER A 128 -10.20 1.29 -4.68
CA SER A 128 -10.26 0.34 -5.81
C SER A 128 -10.63 -1.06 -5.36
N THR A 129 -11.35 -1.76 -6.21
CA THR A 129 -11.78 -3.15 -5.99
C THR A 129 -11.50 -3.96 -7.25
N LEU A 130 -10.81 -5.08 -7.10
CA LEU A 130 -10.67 -6.05 -8.18
C LEU A 130 -11.97 -6.87 -8.28
N VAL A 131 -12.76 -6.59 -9.30
CA VAL A 131 -14.06 -7.24 -9.53
C VAL A 131 -13.86 -8.68 -10.07
N ALA A 132 -12.89 -8.82 -10.97
CA ALA A 132 -12.46 -10.09 -11.56
C ALA A 132 -11.04 -9.91 -12.14
N PRO A 133 -10.33 -10.98 -12.51
CA PRO A 133 -9.09 -10.87 -13.28
C PRO A 133 -9.25 -9.97 -14.51
N GLY A 134 -8.46 -8.91 -14.62
CA GLY A 134 -8.55 -7.92 -15.70
C GLY A 134 -9.77 -6.97 -15.62
N HIS A 135 -10.44 -6.90 -14.47
CA HIS A 135 -11.56 -5.96 -14.27
C HIS A 135 -11.44 -5.28 -12.90
N VAL A 136 -11.22 -3.97 -12.89
CA VAL A 136 -11.11 -3.14 -11.69
C VAL A 136 -12.22 -2.10 -11.65
N ARG A 137 -12.73 -1.81 -10.46
CA ARG A 137 -13.70 -0.75 -10.19
C ARG A 137 -13.11 0.25 -9.23
N SER A 138 -13.33 1.54 -9.51
CA SER A 138 -12.94 2.65 -8.64
C SER A 138 -13.96 3.77 -8.72
N HIS A 139 -14.28 4.36 -7.57
CA HIS A 139 -15.17 5.50 -7.45
C HIS A 139 -14.55 6.55 -6.53
N GLY A 140 -14.83 7.82 -6.81
CA GLY A 140 -14.35 8.95 -6.03
C GLY A 140 -12.96 9.43 -6.43
N ALA A 141 -12.35 10.24 -5.58
CA ALA A 141 -11.08 10.89 -5.86
C ALA A 141 -9.91 9.91 -5.85
N HIS A 142 -8.96 10.12 -6.75
CA HIS A 142 -7.69 9.41 -6.85
C HIS A 142 -6.57 10.37 -6.48
N ILE A 143 -6.18 10.41 -5.22
CA ILE A 143 -5.18 11.34 -4.71
C ILE A 143 -3.94 10.57 -4.27
N SER A 144 -2.76 11.04 -4.67
CA SER A 144 -1.48 10.48 -4.27
C SER A 144 -0.45 11.58 -4.01
N TRP A 145 0.55 11.26 -3.21
CA TRP A 145 1.74 12.07 -2.99
C TRP A 145 2.95 11.21 -3.29
N VAL A 146 3.90 11.74 -4.04
CA VAL A 146 5.12 11.03 -4.43
C VAL A 146 6.32 11.95 -4.23
N GLY A 147 7.39 11.41 -3.69
CA GLY A 147 8.65 12.10 -3.50
C GLY A 147 9.83 11.16 -3.48
N PRO A 148 11.04 11.71 -3.39
CA PRO A 148 12.27 10.93 -3.25
C PRO A 148 12.32 10.20 -1.90
N LEU A 149 13.04 9.08 -1.83
CA LEU A 149 13.44 8.49 -0.55
C LEU A 149 14.50 9.36 0.13
N ASP A 150 15.45 9.86 -0.64
CA ASP A 150 16.48 10.80 -0.21
C ASP A 150 16.15 12.19 -0.78
N PRO A 151 15.65 13.12 0.06
CA PRO A 151 15.25 14.45 -0.38
C PRO A 151 16.39 15.31 -0.91
N ASP A 152 17.64 15.00 -0.60
CA ASP A 152 18.82 15.71 -1.09
C ASP A 152 19.33 15.15 -2.43
N ASN A 153 18.78 14.04 -2.90
CA ASN A 153 19.17 13.41 -4.18
C ASN A 153 18.43 14.04 -5.37
N GLU A 154 19.12 14.90 -6.12
CA GLU A 154 18.56 15.59 -7.30
C GLU A 154 17.99 14.61 -8.35
N GLY A 155 18.64 13.47 -8.57
CA GLY A 155 18.17 12.46 -9.53
C GLY A 155 16.82 11.85 -9.12
N GLN A 156 16.64 11.56 -7.83
CA GLN A 156 15.36 11.09 -7.30
C GLN A 156 14.29 12.18 -7.33
N GLN A 157 14.64 13.44 -7.03
CA GLN A 157 13.72 14.58 -7.14
C GLN A 157 13.17 14.73 -8.56
N LEU A 158 14.07 14.75 -9.56
CA LEU A 158 13.69 14.85 -10.97
C LEU A 158 12.82 13.68 -11.42
N ALA A 159 13.19 12.45 -11.05
CA ALA A 159 12.41 11.27 -11.36
C ALA A 159 11.01 11.31 -10.71
N ALA A 160 10.90 11.79 -9.47
CA ALA A 160 9.61 11.94 -8.80
C ALA A 160 8.73 12.98 -9.50
N GLN A 161 9.27 14.14 -9.88
CA GLN A 161 8.54 15.18 -10.59
C GLN A 161 8.05 14.70 -11.97
N GLU A 162 8.88 13.95 -12.70
CA GLU A 162 8.49 13.33 -13.96
C GLU A 162 7.35 12.33 -13.79
N LEU A 163 7.47 11.42 -12.81
CA LEU A 163 6.41 10.44 -12.51
C LEU A 163 5.10 11.13 -12.11
N VAL A 164 5.17 12.16 -11.26
CA VAL A 164 4.00 12.96 -10.86
C VAL A 164 3.31 13.59 -12.08
N ARG A 165 4.09 14.13 -13.01
CA ARG A 165 3.54 14.66 -14.27
C ARG A 165 2.85 13.57 -15.09
N MET A 166 3.46 12.39 -15.21
CA MET A 166 2.88 11.25 -15.93
C MET A 166 1.55 10.82 -15.34
N LEU A 167 1.48 10.70 -14.01
CA LEU A 167 0.27 10.31 -13.28
C LEU A 167 -0.85 11.35 -13.45
N ASN A 168 -0.54 12.65 -13.32
CA ASN A 168 -1.51 13.73 -13.52
C ASN A 168 -2.06 13.77 -14.95
N LEU A 169 -1.20 13.63 -15.96
CA LEU A 169 -1.64 13.55 -17.37
C LEU A 169 -2.55 12.34 -17.62
N SER A 170 -2.42 11.30 -16.81
CA SER A 170 -3.24 10.09 -16.88
C SER A 170 -4.53 10.17 -16.05
N GLY A 171 -4.85 11.34 -15.46
CA GLY A 171 -6.06 11.54 -14.67
C GLY A 171 -5.98 11.00 -13.23
N LEU A 172 -4.77 10.75 -12.73
CA LEU A 172 -4.50 10.37 -11.35
C LEU A 172 -3.90 11.56 -10.61
N GLU A 173 -4.73 12.28 -9.85
CA GLU A 173 -4.27 13.45 -9.12
C GLU A 173 -3.10 13.09 -8.20
N THR A 174 -1.94 13.65 -8.47
CA THR A 174 -0.70 13.33 -7.75
C THR A 174 0.08 14.61 -7.48
N GLN A 175 0.55 14.78 -6.26
CA GLN A 175 1.34 15.89 -5.81
C GLN A 175 2.79 15.45 -5.57
N TYR A 176 3.75 16.25 -6.01
CA TYR A 176 5.15 16.10 -5.63
C TYR A 176 5.35 16.66 -4.23
N GLU A 177 6.03 15.90 -3.38
CA GLU A 177 6.40 16.34 -2.04
C GLU A 177 7.80 15.86 -1.70
N ALA A 178 8.73 16.79 -1.50
CA ALA A 178 10.12 16.46 -1.19
C ALA A 178 10.21 15.67 0.14
N GLU A 179 9.48 16.12 1.16
CA GLU A 179 9.41 15.49 2.49
C GLU A 179 8.22 14.52 2.62
N VAL A 180 7.99 13.70 1.59
CA VAL A 180 6.84 12.77 1.54
C VAL A 180 6.82 11.76 2.68
N ARG A 181 7.95 11.54 3.35
CA ARG A 181 8.10 10.64 4.49
C ARG A 181 7.10 10.96 5.61
N THR A 182 6.88 12.24 5.92
CA THR A 182 5.90 12.65 6.93
C THR A 182 4.49 12.21 6.57
N ARG A 183 4.10 12.27 5.28
CA ARG A 183 2.78 11.76 4.84
C ARG A 183 2.69 10.25 4.92
N VAL A 184 3.75 9.53 4.59
CA VAL A 184 3.81 8.06 4.74
C VAL A 184 3.56 7.69 6.20
N TRP A 185 4.24 8.36 7.15
CA TRP A 185 4.04 8.15 8.57
C TRP A 185 2.64 8.52 9.04
N HIS A 186 2.09 9.65 8.60
CA HIS A 186 0.74 10.09 8.97
C HIS A 186 -0.31 9.04 8.57
N LYS A 187 -0.25 8.53 7.32
CA LYS A 187 -1.14 7.45 6.88
C LYS A 187 -0.88 6.15 7.65
N ALA A 188 0.38 5.80 7.91
CA ALA A 188 0.72 4.60 8.65
C ALA A 188 0.19 4.65 10.09
N CYS A 189 0.32 5.77 10.80
CA CYS A 189 -0.25 5.96 12.14
C CYS A 189 -1.78 5.81 12.15
N PHE A 190 -2.47 6.35 11.14
CA PHE A 190 -3.90 6.13 10.97
C PHE A 190 -4.22 4.63 10.79
N ASN A 191 -3.49 3.93 9.92
CA ASN A 191 -3.69 2.51 9.68
C ASN A 191 -3.38 1.65 10.92
N VAL A 192 -2.31 1.97 11.64
CA VAL A 192 -1.91 1.32 12.91
C VAL A 192 -3.05 1.41 13.94
N ALA A 193 -3.69 2.59 14.03
CA ALA A 193 -4.78 2.82 14.97
C ALA A 193 -6.07 2.05 14.60
N MET A 194 -6.47 2.10 13.32
CA MET A 194 -7.80 1.66 12.92
C MET A 194 -7.85 0.26 12.32
N ASN A 195 -6.85 -0.13 11.50
CA ASN A 195 -6.93 -1.38 10.75
C ASN A 195 -6.93 -2.61 11.67
N ALA A 196 -6.03 -2.61 12.65
CA ALA A 196 -5.89 -3.75 13.55
C ALA A 196 -7.08 -3.89 14.50
N ILE A 197 -7.61 -2.78 15.04
CA ILE A 197 -8.83 -2.79 15.88
C ILE A 197 -10.01 -3.34 15.08
N CYS A 198 -10.23 -2.83 13.87
CA CYS A 198 -11.29 -3.32 13.00
C CYS A 198 -11.14 -4.81 12.67
N ALA A 199 -9.91 -5.27 12.41
CA ALA A 199 -9.63 -6.67 12.09
C ALA A 199 -9.81 -7.61 13.30
N LEU A 200 -9.39 -7.19 14.50
CA LEU A 200 -9.56 -7.98 15.73
C LEU A 200 -11.02 -8.06 16.15
N GLY A 201 -11.73 -6.94 16.08
CA GLY A 201 -13.14 -6.85 16.48
C GLY A 201 -14.12 -7.40 15.44
N ASP A 202 -13.63 -7.77 14.24
CA ASP A 202 -14.47 -8.04 13.07
C ASP A 202 -15.49 -6.90 12.82
N ALA A 203 -15.07 -5.66 13.07
CA ALA A 203 -15.92 -4.49 13.17
C ALA A 203 -15.58 -3.42 12.14
N PRO A 204 -16.57 -2.80 11.48
CA PRO A 204 -16.34 -1.62 10.66
C PRO A 204 -16.05 -0.38 11.53
N PRO A 205 -15.45 0.69 10.97
CA PRO A 205 -15.12 1.91 11.70
C PRO A 205 -16.27 2.50 12.50
N GLY A 206 -17.50 2.47 11.99
CA GLY A 206 -18.67 2.98 12.69
C GLY A 206 -18.98 2.25 14.00
N LEU A 207 -18.74 0.93 14.08
CA LEU A 207 -18.90 0.18 15.32
C LEU A 207 -17.78 0.50 16.32
N VAL A 208 -16.57 0.76 15.83
CA VAL A 208 -15.46 1.25 16.66
C VAL A 208 -15.85 2.62 17.26
N TYR A 209 -16.41 3.53 16.45
CA TYR A 209 -16.88 4.84 16.89
C TYR A 209 -17.97 4.74 17.98
N ASP A 210 -18.96 3.87 17.78
CA ASP A 210 -20.08 3.67 18.72
C ASP A 210 -19.65 2.93 19.99
N THR A 211 -18.41 2.48 20.08
CA THR A 211 -17.85 1.78 21.24
C THR A 211 -16.73 2.63 21.88
N PRO A 212 -17.05 3.48 22.90
CA PRO A 212 -16.10 4.44 23.44
C PRO A 212 -14.77 3.82 23.91
N ALA A 213 -14.81 2.60 24.44
CA ALA A 213 -13.61 1.89 24.83
C ALA A 213 -12.68 1.56 23.64
N LEU A 214 -13.23 1.22 22.46
CA LEU A 214 -12.44 0.95 21.25
C LEU A 214 -11.88 2.24 20.67
N MET A 215 -12.66 3.34 20.61
CA MET A 215 -12.16 4.65 20.19
C MET A 215 -11.00 5.13 21.05
N SER A 216 -11.11 4.98 22.38
CA SER A 216 -10.01 5.31 23.29
C SER A 216 -8.75 4.47 23.00
N GLN A 217 -8.88 3.21 22.62
CA GLN A 217 -7.72 2.39 22.24
C GLN A 217 -7.17 2.78 20.86
N ALA A 218 -8.01 3.18 19.90
CA ALA A 218 -7.56 3.68 18.61
C ALA A 218 -6.68 4.93 18.78
N HIS A 219 -7.13 5.90 19.57
CA HIS A 219 -6.33 7.09 19.89
C HIS A 219 -5.02 6.73 20.60
N ALA A 220 -5.06 5.84 21.58
CA ALA A 220 -3.86 5.45 22.33
C ALA A 220 -2.84 4.66 21.47
N LEU A 221 -3.30 3.85 20.50
CA LEU A 221 -2.43 3.22 19.50
C LEU A 221 -1.78 4.27 18.58
N ALA A 222 -2.55 5.29 18.18
CA ALA A 222 -2.05 6.41 17.41
C ALA A 222 -0.97 7.19 18.18
N ASP A 223 -1.19 7.49 19.48
CA ASP A 223 -0.24 8.21 20.32
C ASP A 223 1.11 7.50 20.43
N GLU A 224 1.08 6.17 20.65
CA GLU A 224 2.29 5.36 20.64
C GLU A 224 3.01 5.42 19.27
N ALA A 225 2.27 5.32 18.17
CA ALA A 225 2.83 5.41 16.82
C ALA A 225 3.39 6.80 16.49
N ILE A 226 2.73 7.88 16.93
CA ILE A 226 3.20 9.27 16.79
C ILE A 226 4.51 9.48 17.54
N ALA A 227 4.61 8.96 18.76
CA ALA A 227 5.85 9.05 19.54
C ALA A 227 7.03 8.39 18.81
N VAL A 228 6.79 7.24 18.20
CA VAL A 228 7.79 6.55 17.37
C VAL A 228 8.10 7.35 16.10
N ALA A 229 7.06 7.89 15.40
CA ALA A 229 7.23 8.72 14.21
C ALA A 229 8.15 9.93 14.50
N HIS A 230 7.94 10.62 15.61
CA HIS A 230 8.75 11.75 16.02
C HIS A 230 10.22 11.34 16.33
N ALA A 231 10.43 10.21 16.98
CA ALA A 231 11.76 9.66 17.21
C ALA A 231 12.49 9.26 15.91
N GLU A 232 11.73 8.84 14.91
CA GLU A 232 12.20 8.55 13.54
C GLU A 232 12.35 9.83 12.68
N GLY A 233 12.06 11.02 13.23
CA GLY A 233 12.20 12.31 12.54
C GLY A 233 11.02 12.71 11.64
N ALA A 234 9.89 11.99 11.71
CA ALA A 234 8.67 12.34 10.98
C ALA A 234 7.71 13.13 11.89
N LEU A 235 7.48 14.40 11.56
CA LEU A 235 6.68 15.32 12.37
C LEU A 235 5.17 15.12 12.09
N VAL A 236 4.61 14.06 12.63
CA VAL A 236 3.17 13.79 12.54
C VAL A 236 2.41 14.71 13.50
N ASP A 237 1.41 15.44 12.95
CA ASP A 237 0.51 16.27 13.75
C ASP A 237 -0.52 15.38 14.46
N ALA A 238 -0.43 15.32 15.79
CA ALA A 238 -1.28 14.47 16.62
C ALA A 238 -2.75 14.91 16.58
N GLU A 239 -3.03 16.21 16.64
CA GLU A 239 -4.40 16.72 16.59
C GLU A 239 -5.07 16.44 15.25
N ALA A 240 -4.36 16.70 14.16
CA ALA A 240 -4.83 16.40 12.82
C ALA A 240 -5.09 14.90 12.62
N LEU A 241 -4.22 14.03 13.17
CA LEU A 241 -4.40 12.59 13.09
C LEU A 241 -5.59 12.10 13.91
N HIS A 242 -5.77 12.57 15.13
CA HIS A 242 -6.93 12.24 15.97
C HIS A 242 -8.24 12.68 15.31
N ASN A 243 -8.28 13.90 14.78
CA ASN A 243 -9.44 14.40 14.04
C ASN A 243 -9.76 13.55 12.80
N MET A 244 -8.72 13.07 12.10
CA MET A 244 -8.90 12.18 10.95
C MET A 244 -9.44 10.80 11.37
N ILE A 245 -8.98 10.24 12.49
CA ILE A 245 -9.51 8.97 13.04
C ILE A 245 -10.99 9.13 13.37
N ASP A 246 -11.37 10.17 14.10
CA ASP A 246 -12.76 10.45 14.47
C ASP A 246 -13.65 10.67 13.25
N PHE A 247 -13.17 11.48 12.29
CA PHE A 247 -13.89 11.73 11.04
C PHE A 247 -14.12 10.43 10.25
N ALA A 248 -13.06 9.63 10.05
CA ALA A 248 -13.17 8.40 9.29
C ALA A 248 -14.10 7.39 9.97
N ALA A 249 -14.04 7.26 11.29
CA ALA A 249 -14.90 6.35 12.05
C ALA A 249 -16.37 6.79 12.03
N ARG A 250 -16.63 8.12 12.03
CA ARG A 250 -17.98 8.69 12.00
C ARG A 250 -18.60 8.68 10.59
N GLU A 251 -17.83 9.06 9.56
CA GLU A 251 -18.37 9.28 8.20
C GLU A 251 -18.24 8.02 7.31
N HIS A 252 -17.18 7.23 7.48
CA HIS A 252 -16.97 6.01 6.69
C HIS A 252 -17.41 4.76 7.47
N ARG A 253 -18.56 4.81 8.11
CA ARG A 253 -19.06 3.84 9.08
C ARG A 253 -19.03 2.39 8.61
N PHE A 254 -19.31 2.13 7.35
CA PHE A 254 -19.43 0.79 6.77
C PHE A 254 -18.22 0.41 5.91
N HIS A 255 -17.19 1.25 5.92
CA HIS A 255 -15.94 0.92 5.23
C HIS A 255 -15.33 -0.36 5.81
N GLN A 256 -14.73 -1.17 4.95
CA GLN A 256 -13.98 -2.35 5.38
C GLN A 256 -12.49 -2.10 5.16
N PRO A 257 -11.72 -1.80 6.20
CA PRO A 257 -10.27 -1.63 6.08
C PRO A 257 -9.60 -2.88 5.48
N SER A 258 -8.50 -2.67 4.76
CA SER A 258 -7.83 -3.77 4.02
C SER A 258 -7.43 -4.95 4.91
N MET A 259 -6.96 -4.69 6.13
CA MET A 259 -6.59 -5.75 7.08
C MET A 259 -7.81 -6.58 7.52
N LEU A 260 -8.96 -5.95 7.76
CA LEU A 260 -10.21 -6.67 8.03
C LEU A 260 -10.62 -7.55 6.85
N GLN A 261 -10.50 -7.02 5.61
CA GLN A 261 -10.78 -7.81 4.41
C GLN A 261 -9.83 -9.01 4.28
N ASP A 262 -8.54 -8.83 4.59
CA ASP A 262 -7.54 -9.91 4.54
C ASP A 262 -7.85 -11.01 5.58
N ILE A 263 -8.13 -10.63 6.84
CA ILE A 263 -8.50 -11.58 7.90
C ILE A 263 -9.76 -12.36 7.54
N ARG A 264 -10.82 -11.69 7.06
CA ARG A 264 -12.08 -12.35 6.63
C ARG A 264 -11.88 -13.31 5.47
N ALA A 265 -10.95 -12.99 4.59
CA ALA A 265 -10.60 -13.84 3.46
C ALA A 265 -9.54 -14.92 3.78
N GLY A 266 -9.10 -15.03 5.04
CA GLY A 266 -8.05 -15.97 5.46
C GLY A 266 -6.69 -15.69 4.82
N ARG A 267 -6.41 -14.45 4.48
CA ARG A 267 -5.14 -14.02 3.89
C ARG A 267 -4.22 -13.45 4.96
N GLU A 268 -2.93 -13.54 4.71
CA GLU A 268 -1.89 -12.82 5.44
C GLU A 268 -2.10 -11.31 5.32
N THR A 269 -1.83 -10.58 6.41
CA THR A 269 -2.00 -9.13 6.48
C THR A 269 -0.65 -8.39 6.39
N GLU A 270 -0.70 -7.07 6.32
CA GLU A 270 0.48 -6.20 6.34
C GLU A 270 0.84 -5.73 7.76
N ILE A 271 0.48 -6.52 8.80
CA ILE A 271 0.68 -6.15 10.20
C ILE A 271 2.16 -5.90 10.53
N ASP A 272 3.10 -6.63 9.91
CA ASP A 272 4.54 -6.49 10.14
C ASP A 272 5.05 -5.11 9.71
N SER A 273 4.55 -4.56 8.61
CA SER A 273 4.90 -3.23 8.12
C SER A 273 4.08 -2.09 8.73
N LEU A 274 3.15 -2.39 9.62
CA LEU A 274 2.33 -1.44 10.38
C LEU A 274 2.70 -1.51 11.88
N ASN A 275 1.88 -2.17 12.70
CA ASN A 275 2.13 -2.26 14.14
C ASN A 275 3.46 -2.97 14.46
N GLY A 276 3.87 -3.98 13.67
CA GLY A 276 5.17 -4.64 13.80
C GLY A 276 6.34 -3.67 13.60
N TYR A 277 6.28 -2.80 12.59
CA TYR A 277 7.31 -1.77 12.41
C TYR A 277 7.35 -0.78 13.57
N ILE A 278 6.19 -0.37 14.11
CA ILE A 278 6.14 0.50 15.30
C ILE A 278 6.84 -0.15 16.49
N VAL A 279 6.59 -1.44 16.73
CA VAL A 279 7.24 -2.19 17.81
C VAL A 279 8.76 -2.25 17.62
N GLU A 280 9.21 -2.59 16.41
CA GLU A 280 10.64 -2.67 16.09
C GLU A 280 11.33 -1.29 16.23
N ALA A 281 10.72 -0.23 15.69
CA ALA A 281 11.25 1.12 15.77
C ALA A 281 11.28 1.63 17.23
N ALA A 282 10.26 1.35 18.03
CA ALA A 282 10.21 1.68 19.44
C ALA A 282 11.39 1.08 20.21
N LEU A 283 11.74 -0.19 19.92
CA LEU A 283 12.94 -0.82 20.54
C LEU A 283 14.23 -0.08 20.21
N ARG A 284 14.41 0.37 18.95
CA ARG A 284 15.60 1.13 18.54
C ARG A 284 15.73 2.46 19.31
N HIS A 285 14.59 3.08 19.64
CA HIS A 285 14.52 4.37 20.33
C HIS A 285 14.25 4.29 21.84
N SER A 286 14.24 3.06 22.41
CA SER A 286 13.92 2.83 23.82
C SER A 286 12.57 3.42 24.25
N LEU A 287 11.58 3.38 23.36
CA LEU A 287 10.20 3.78 23.62
C LEU A 287 9.35 2.58 24.03
N SER A 288 8.30 2.83 24.83
CA SER A 288 7.33 1.81 25.23
C SER A 288 6.05 1.94 24.42
N VAL A 289 5.66 0.87 23.74
CA VAL A 289 4.47 0.80 22.88
C VAL A 289 3.60 -0.44 23.17
N PRO A 290 3.17 -0.64 24.44
CA PRO A 290 2.57 -1.90 24.89
C PRO A 290 1.26 -2.24 24.17
N ARG A 291 0.51 -1.24 23.68
CA ARG A 291 -0.72 -1.50 22.93
C ARG A 291 -0.41 -2.01 21.52
N ASN A 292 0.58 -1.41 20.86
CA ASN A 292 1.02 -1.88 19.55
C ASN A 292 1.62 -3.29 19.63
N GLU A 293 2.38 -3.61 20.68
CA GLU A 293 2.91 -4.97 20.93
C GLU A 293 1.77 -5.98 21.09
N LEU A 294 0.77 -5.67 21.92
CA LEU A 294 -0.38 -6.55 22.15
C LEU A 294 -1.17 -6.77 20.86
N VAL A 295 -1.52 -5.71 20.16
CA VAL A 295 -2.32 -5.77 18.94
C VAL A 295 -1.57 -6.50 17.83
N TYR A 296 -0.27 -6.27 17.68
CA TYR A 296 0.59 -7.00 16.75
C TYR A 296 0.54 -8.51 17.01
N GLY A 297 0.78 -8.93 18.26
CA GLY A 297 0.70 -10.34 18.63
C GLY A 297 -0.68 -10.97 18.41
N LEU A 298 -1.76 -10.25 18.70
CA LEU A 298 -3.12 -10.73 18.48
C LEU A 298 -3.47 -10.92 17.01
N ILE A 299 -3.03 -10.02 16.12
CA ILE A 299 -3.25 -10.18 14.67
C ILE A 299 -2.44 -11.36 14.12
N LEU A 300 -1.19 -11.56 14.55
CA LEU A 300 -0.39 -12.72 14.15
C LEU A 300 -1.08 -14.04 14.58
N ALA A 301 -1.58 -14.09 15.82
CA ALA A 301 -2.34 -15.22 16.30
C ALA A 301 -3.64 -15.44 15.49
N ARG A 302 -4.35 -14.35 15.15
CA ARG A 302 -5.59 -14.41 14.38
C ARG A 302 -5.36 -14.94 12.96
N GLN A 303 -4.27 -14.56 12.30
CA GLN A 303 -3.89 -15.07 10.99
C GLN A 303 -3.64 -16.57 11.00
N SER A 304 -2.99 -17.07 12.06
CA SER A 304 -2.61 -18.47 12.20
C SER A 304 -3.74 -19.36 12.74
N ALA A 305 -4.78 -18.79 13.33
CA ALA A 305 -5.79 -19.54 14.09
C ALA A 305 -6.49 -20.62 13.25
N ASN A 306 -6.89 -20.29 12.01
CA ASN A 306 -7.60 -21.25 11.16
C ASN A 306 -6.74 -22.47 10.82
N SER A 307 -5.46 -22.26 10.46
CA SER A 307 -4.53 -23.35 10.17
C SER A 307 -4.18 -24.18 11.41
N PHE A 308 -4.14 -23.54 12.58
CA PHE A 308 -3.89 -24.22 13.85
C PHE A 308 -5.04 -25.15 14.22
N TRP A 309 -6.29 -24.69 14.14
CA TRP A 309 -7.47 -25.50 14.48
C TRP A 309 -7.70 -26.65 13.51
N THR A 310 -7.28 -26.55 12.23
CA THR A 310 -7.37 -27.67 11.29
C THR A 310 -6.40 -28.82 11.61
N GLN A 311 -5.37 -28.58 12.44
CA GLN A 311 -4.42 -29.58 12.93
C GLN A 311 -4.83 -30.21 14.27
N ALA A 312 -5.88 -29.68 14.92
CA ALA A 312 -6.34 -30.23 16.17
C ALA A 312 -6.85 -31.69 15.99
N PRO A 313 -6.44 -32.65 16.81
CA PRO A 313 -7.02 -33.98 16.76
C PRO A 313 -8.52 -33.87 17.00
N ASN A 314 -9.31 -34.57 16.18
CA ASN A 314 -10.76 -34.67 16.38
C ASN A 314 -11.04 -35.13 17.83
N SER A 315 -11.52 -34.22 18.67
CA SER A 315 -11.93 -34.49 20.03
C SER A 315 -13.34 -35.05 20.06
#